data_4d1275eb296b6a328798ce49518f9565
#
_entry.id   4d1275eb296b6a328798ce49518f9565
#
_cell.length_a   1.000
_cell.length_b   1.000
_cell.length_c   1.000
_cell.angle_alpha   90.00
_cell.angle_beta   90.00
_cell.angle_gamma   90.00
#
_symmetry.space_group_name_H-M   'P 1'
#
loop_
_entity.id
_entity.type
_entity.pdbx_description
1 polymer ?
#
loop_
_entity_poly.entity_id
_entity_poly.type
_entity_poly.pdbx_seq_one_letter_code
_entity_poly.pdbx_strand_id
1 'polypeptide(L)'
;MKSVEKAIEPLDAEIIVVDNNSVDGSLKMINHKFPKVLVISNKTNTGFSVANNQGIRIAKGEHILLLNPDTVVQEDTLLKCVEFLDGNENAGALGIKMFDGKGKFLPESKRGLPTPKVAFFKIFGLSYIFPKSKLFGQYHLGYLNRDENHVVEVLSGAFMMIKKK
;
A
#
# COMPACT_ATOMS: atom_id res chain seq x y z
N MET A 1 6.36 -0.29 12.29
CA MET A 1 7.29 0.83 12.61
C MET A 1 8.76 0.41 12.48
N LYS A 2 9.33 -0.52 13.29
CA LYS A 2 10.75 -0.91 13.20
C LYS A 2 11.23 -1.31 11.81
N SER A 3 10.41 -2.05 11.03
CA SER A 3 10.76 -2.40 9.65
C SER A 3 10.81 -1.19 8.72
N VAL A 4 9.96 -0.21 8.96
CA VAL A 4 9.94 1.04 8.19
C VAL A 4 11.17 1.89 8.52
N GLU A 5 11.56 2.03 9.81
CA GLU A 5 12.78 2.76 10.19
C GLU A 5 14.01 2.21 9.47
N LYS A 6 14.16 0.88 9.42
CA LYS A 6 15.27 0.25 8.70
C LYS A 6 15.18 0.48 7.18
N ALA A 7 13.98 0.39 6.60
CA ALA A 7 13.79 0.54 5.17
C ALA A 7 14.00 1.98 4.67
N ILE A 8 13.90 2.99 5.53
CA ILE A 8 14.17 4.40 5.19
C ILE A 8 15.61 4.84 5.46
N GLU A 9 16.46 4.02 6.12
CA GLU A 9 17.85 4.40 6.45
C GLU A 9 18.65 4.94 5.24
N PRO A 10 18.54 4.35 4.03
CA PRO A 10 19.24 4.87 2.84
C PRO A 10 18.55 6.08 2.18
N LEU A 11 17.44 6.56 2.71
CA LEU A 11 16.60 7.60 2.11
C LEU A 11 16.51 8.83 3.01
N ASP A 12 16.39 10.02 2.42
CA ASP A 12 15.93 11.21 3.14
C ASP A 12 14.40 11.15 3.25
N ALA A 13 13.90 10.66 4.38
CA ALA A 13 12.50 10.35 4.55
C ALA A 13 11.94 10.76 5.91
N GLU A 14 10.68 11.13 5.92
CA GLU A 14 9.90 11.41 7.11
C GLU A 14 8.81 10.36 7.31
N ILE A 15 8.43 10.12 8.55
CA ILE A 15 7.30 9.24 8.90
C ILE A 15 6.19 10.09 9.52
N ILE A 16 5.01 10.00 8.92
CA ILE A 16 3.79 10.65 9.40
C ILE A 16 2.80 9.57 9.79
N VAL A 17 2.36 9.57 11.03
CA VAL A 17 1.29 8.67 11.50
C VAL A 17 0.03 9.47 11.72
N VAL A 18 -1.06 9.04 11.12
CA VAL A 18 -2.39 9.62 11.35
C VAL A 18 -3.20 8.63 12.18
N ASP A 19 -3.45 8.99 13.42
CA ASP A 19 -4.24 8.20 14.35
C ASP A 19 -5.72 8.61 14.28
N ASN A 20 -6.56 7.65 13.95
CA ASN A 20 -8.01 7.83 13.81
C ASN A 20 -8.77 7.53 15.11
N ASN A 21 -8.32 8.11 16.24
CA ASN A 21 -8.93 7.94 17.56
C ASN A 21 -8.74 6.52 18.13
N SER A 22 -7.51 6.00 18.10
CA SER A 22 -7.19 4.72 18.74
C SER A 22 -7.29 4.80 20.25
N VAL A 23 -7.90 3.78 20.87
CA VAL A 23 -8.13 3.69 22.33
C VAL A 23 -7.23 2.65 23.02
N ASP A 24 -6.39 1.96 22.27
CA ASP A 24 -5.56 0.82 22.69
C ASP A 24 -4.15 1.20 23.19
N GLY A 25 -3.87 2.49 23.36
CA GLY A 25 -2.56 2.97 23.78
C GLY A 25 -1.53 3.13 22.64
N SER A 26 -1.92 2.91 21.36
CA SER A 26 -1.05 3.09 20.19
C SER A 26 -0.36 4.44 20.15
N LEU A 27 -1.09 5.54 20.40
CA LEU A 27 -0.54 6.90 20.45
C LEU A 27 0.56 7.06 21.49
N LYS A 28 0.35 6.56 22.71
CA LYS A 28 1.34 6.63 23.79
C LYS A 28 2.59 5.84 23.42
N MET A 29 2.42 4.67 22.81
CA MET A 29 3.51 3.82 22.36
C MET A 29 4.33 4.50 21.26
N ILE A 30 3.68 5.12 20.26
CA ILE A 30 4.36 5.82 19.16
C ILE A 30 5.17 7.00 19.72
N ASN A 31 4.54 7.88 20.50
CA ASN A 31 5.21 9.05 21.07
C ASN A 31 6.41 8.67 21.95
N HIS A 32 6.33 7.56 22.68
CA HIS A 32 7.43 7.11 23.54
C HIS A 32 8.57 6.42 22.78
N LYS A 33 8.24 5.51 21.84
CA LYS A 33 9.24 4.68 21.16
C LYS A 33 9.78 5.29 19.87
N PHE A 34 9.03 6.20 19.24
CA PHE A 34 9.36 6.79 17.95
C PHE A 34 9.22 8.32 17.98
N PRO A 35 10.02 9.03 18.78
CA PRO A 35 9.86 10.48 19.04
C PRO A 35 10.10 11.35 17.80
N LYS A 36 10.72 10.81 16.74
CA LYS A 36 10.95 11.53 15.47
C LYS A 36 9.76 11.46 14.51
N VAL A 37 8.76 10.62 14.80
CA VAL A 37 7.58 10.45 13.97
C VAL A 37 6.63 11.61 14.19
N LEU A 38 6.15 12.21 13.11
CA LEU A 38 5.13 13.23 13.16
C LEU A 38 3.76 12.58 13.32
N VAL A 39 3.02 12.96 14.35
CA VAL A 39 1.72 12.34 14.68
C VAL A 39 0.59 13.36 14.51
N ILE A 40 -0.43 12.98 13.73
CA ILE A 40 -1.73 13.65 13.66
C ILE A 40 -2.73 12.80 14.43
N SER A 41 -3.33 13.32 15.49
CA SER A 41 -4.35 12.63 16.28
C SER A 41 -5.73 13.22 16.04
N ASN A 42 -6.62 12.41 15.45
CA ASN A 42 -8.02 12.76 15.23
C ASN A 42 -8.85 12.46 16.49
N LYS A 43 -9.81 13.33 16.80
CA LYS A 43 -10.74 13.12 17.92
C LYS A 43 -11.83 12.08 17.62
N THR A 44 -12.02 11.75 16.36
CA THR A 44 -13.01 10.77 15.88
C THR A 44 -12.43 10.00 14.70
N ASN A 45 -12.97 8.82 14.42
CA ASN A 45 -12.59 8.07 13.22
C ASN A 45 -13.15 8.76 11.97
N THR A 46 -12.27 9.42 11.21
CA THR A 46 -12.62 10.16 9.98
C THR A 46 -12.62 9.28 8.73
N GLY A 47 -12.29 7.99 8.87
CA GLY A 47 -12.15 7.03 7.78
C GLY A 47 -10.79 7.09 7.08
N PHE A 48 -10.53 6.06 6.28
CA PHE A 48 -9.24 5.82 5.63
C PHE A 48 -8.79 6.97 4.71
N SER A 49 -9.65 7.41 3.81
CA SER A 49 -9.30 8.42 2.81
C SER A 49 -9.01 9.79 3.41
N VAL A 50 -9.80 10.21 4.42
CA VAL A 50 -9.61 11.50 5.08
C VAL A 50 -8.30 11.51 5.86
N ALA A 51 -8.02 10.44 6.63
CA ALA A 51 -6.78 10.31 7.38
C ALA A 51 -5.55 10.33 6.47
N ASN A 52 -5.54 9.56 5.37
CA ASN A 52 -4.44 9.60 4.42
C ASN A 52 -4.26 10.99 3.81
N ASN A 53 -5.34 11.67 3.43
CA ASN A 53 -5.26 13.03 2.88
C ASN A 53 -4.71 14.05 3.88
N GLN A 54 -4.92 13.87 5.19
CA GLN A 54 -4.29 14.71 6.21
C GLN A 54 -2.76 14.56 6.19
N GLY A 55 -2.26 13.32 6.15
CA GLY A 55 -0.83 13.03 6.04
C GLY A 55 -0.23 13.56 4.73
N ILE A 56 -0.88 13.30 3.59
CA ILE A 56 -0.44 13.76 2.27
C ILE A 56 -0.26 15.28 2.21
N ARG A 57 -1.17 16.04 2.83
CA ARG A 57 -1.13 17.52 2.80
C ARG A 57 0.10 18.10 3.49
N ILE A 58 0.60 17.45 4.54
CA ILE A 58 1.76 17.94 5.30
C ILE A 58 3.07 17.28 4.90
N ALA A 59 3.00 16.18 4.14
CA ALA A 59 4.18 15.48 3.64
C ALA A 59 5.04 16.39 2.76
N LYS A 60 6.37 16.37 2.96
CA LYS A 60 7.34 17.20 2.25
C LYS A 60 8.05 16.44 1.14
N GLY A 61 8.11 15.11 1.22
CA GLY A 61 8.80 14.27 0.25
C GLY A 61 8.18 14.34 -1.15
N GLU A 62 9.00 14.07 -2.17
CA GLU A 62 8.59 13.96 -3.58
C GLU A 62 7.80 12.68 -3.86
N HIS A 63 8.08 11.63 -3.09
CA HIS A 63 7.34 10.36 -3.10
C HIS A 63 6.57 10.21 -1.81
N ILE A 64 5.32 9.78 -1.89
CA ILE A 64 4.47 9.55 -0.72
C ILE A 64 4.08 8.08 -0.70
N LEU A 65 4.42 7.38 0.39
CA LEU A 65 4.00 6.02 0.63
C LEU A 65 2.78 5.99 1.57
N LEU A 66 1.67 5.46 1.09
CA LEU A 66 0.57 5.04 1.94
C LEU A 66 0.83 3.60 2.37
N LEU A 67 0.94 3.39 3.69
CA LEU A 67 1.30 2.11 4.27
C LEU A 67 0.40 1.77 5.45
N ASN A 68 -0.22 0.60 5.42
CA ASN A 68 -0.99 0.12 6.55
C ASN A 68 -0.08 -0.22 7.74
N PRO A 69 -0.52 0.00 8.99
CA PRO A 69 0.30 -0.19 10.19
C PRO A 69 0.65 -1.66 10.47
N ASP A 70 -0.07 -2.61 9.89
CA ASP A 70 0.13 -4.06 10.00
C ASP A 70 1.07 -4.64 8.92
N THR A 71 1.60 -3.78 8.04
CA THR A 71 2.53 -4.18 6.98
C THR A 71 3.98 -4.19 7.48
N VAL A 72 4.72 -5.25 7.15
CA VAL A 72 6.18 -5.35 7.36
C VAL A 72 6.87 -5.13 6.03
N VAL A 73 7.84 -4.21 6.01
CA VAL A 73 8.61 -3.83 4.82
C VAL A 73 10.03 -4.38 4.94
N GLN A 74 10.57 -4.95 3.86
CA GLN A 74 11.98 -5.37 3.78
C GLN A 74 12.88 -4.13 3.62
N GLU A 75 14.15 -4.26 4.03
CA GLU A 75 15.09 -3.14 4.15
C GLU A 75 15.36 -2.41 2.82
N ASP A 76 15.35 -3.13 1.69
CA ASP A 76 15.61 -2.58 0.36
C ASP A 76 14.36 -2.20 -0.45
N THR A 77 13.17 -2.48 0.08
CA THR A 77 11.91 -2.33 -0.67
C THR A 77 11.66 -0.87 -1.05
N LEU A 78 11.82 0.06 -0.10
CA LEU A 78 11.48 1.46 -0.35
C LEU A 78 12.46 2.12 -1.33
N LEU A 79 13.75 1.81 -1.19
CA LEU A 79 14.78 2.29 -2.12
C LEU A 79 14.46 1.83 -3.56
N LYS A 80 14.18 0.54 -3.75
CA LYS A 80 13.80 -0.01 -5.06
C LYS A 80 12.53 0.62 -5.64
N CYS A 81 11.56 0.96 -4.79
CA CYS A 81 10.34 1.63 -5.22
C CYS A 81 10.62 3.06 -5.70
N VAL A 82 11.46 3.82 -4.98
CA VAL A 82 11.87 5.17 -5.37
C VAL A 82 12.64 5.12 -6.69
N GLU A 83 13.68 4.27 -6.79
CA GLU A 83 14.47 4.09 -8.00
C GLU A 83 13.60 3.72 -9.21
N PHE A 84 12.61 2.84 -9.02
CA PHE A 84 11.67 2.48 -10.09
C PHE A 84 10.84 3.68 -10.55
N LEU A 85 10.28 4.45 -9.61
CA LEU A 85 9.49 5.63 -9.97
C LEU A 85 10.36 6.69 -10.66
N ASP A 86 11.57 6.94 -10.19
CA ASP A 86 12.46 7.93 -10.77
C ASP A 86 12.91 7.53 -12.17
N GLY A 87 13.20 6.25 -12.39
CA GLY A 87 13.55 5.71 -13.69
C GLY A 87 12.40 5.58 -14.69
N ASN A 88 11.13 5.80 -14.25
CA ASN A 88 9.95 5.65 -15.10
C ASN A 88 9.05 6.89 -15.05
N GLU A 89 9.25 7.82 -15.97
CA GLU A 89 8.49 9.08 -16.03
C GLU A 89 6.97 8.87 -16.17
N ASN A 90 6.56 7.82 -16.86
CA ASN A 90 5.14 7.48 -17.08
C ASN A 90 4.48 6.80 -15.87
N ALA A 91 5.25 6.40 -14.85
CA ALA A 91 4.71 5.80 -13.63
C ALA A 91 4.37 6.90 -12.61
N GLY A 92 3.08 7.14 -12.40
CA GLY A 92 2.61 8.07 -11.36
C GLY A 92 2.46 7.44 -9.98
N ALA A 93 2.29 6.12 -9.93
CA ALA A 93 2.16 5.35 -8.70
C ALA A 93 2.59 3.90 -8.90
N LEU A 94 2.96 3.22 -7.81
CA LEU A 94 3.22 1.79 -7.79
C LEU A 94 2.66 1.11 -6.53
N GLY A 95 2.37 -0.18 -6.66
CA GLY A 95 2.17 -1.12 -5.56
C GLY A 95 3.14 -2.28 -5.70
N ILE A 96 3.30 -3.06 -4.65
CA ILE A 96 4.24 -4.17 -4.60
C ILE A 96 3.54 -5.53 -4.47
N LYS A 97 4.26 -6.59 -4.81
CA LYS A 97 3.86 -7.96 -4.50
C LYS A 97 3.92 -8.17 -2.98
N MET A 98 2.78 -8.58 -2.39
CA MET A 98 2.66 -8.79 -0.95
C MET A 98 2.49 -10.28 -0.62
N PHE A 99 2.94 -10.65 0.58
CA PHE A 99 2.82 -11.99 1.15
C PHE A 99 2.19 -11.90 2.53
N ASP A 100 1.49 -12.95 2.94
CA ASP A 100 1.03 -13.08 4.33
C ASP A 100 2.18 -13.48 5.27
N GLY A 101 1.91 -13.52 6.58
CA GLY A 101 2.91 -13.89 7.60
C GLY A 101 3.44 -15.34 7.48
N LYS A 102 2.89 -16.16 6.57
CA LYS A 102 3.32 -17.53 6.25
C LYS A 102 4.08 -17.61 4.93
N GLY A 103 4.35 -16.47 4.29
CA GLY A 103 5.03 -16.40 2.98
C GLY A 103 4.14 -16.76 1.78
N LYS A 104 2.83 -16.84 1.95
CA LYS A 104 1.89 -17.07 0.85
C LYS A 104 1.57 -15.74 0.16
N PHE A 105 1.63 -15.74 -1.17
CA PHE A 105 1.27 -14.58 -2.00
C PHE A 105 -0.16 -14.12 -1.74
N LEU A 106 -0.34 -12.81 -1.56
CA LEU A 106 -1.63 -12.15 -1.41
C LEU A 106 -2.13 -11.64 -2.77
N PRO A 107 -3.18 -12.27 -3.35
CA PRO A 107 -3.74 -11.83 -4.63
C PRO A 107 -4.25 -10.38 -4.61
N GLU A 108 -4.59 -9.88 -3.42
CA GLU A 108 -5.07 -8.51 -3.17
C GLU A 108 -4.02 -7.45 -3.46
N SER A 109 -2.74 -7.82 -3.61
CA SER A 109 -1.66 -6.89 -3.99
C SER A 109 -1.86 -6.26 -5.37
N LYS A 110 -2.66 -6.89 -6.23
CA LYS A 110 -3.06 -6.37 -7.56
C LYS A 110 -4.53 -6.67 -7.82
N ARG A 111 -5.26 -5.71 -8.36
CA ARG A 111 -6.69 -5.86 -8.65
C ARG A 111 -7.03 -5.20 -9.99
N GLY A 112 -7.97 -5.81 -10.70
CA GLY A 112 -8.68 -5.14 -11.79
C GLY A 112 -9.85 -4.32 -11.26
N LEU A 113 -10.41 -3.48 -12.11
CA LEU A 113 -11.60 -2.69 -11.78
C LEU A 113 -12.77 -3.59 -11.38
N PRO A 114 -13.43 -3.30 -10.23
CA PRO A 114 -14.59 -4.07 -9.79
C PRO A 114 -15.85 -3.68 -10.59
N THR A 115 -15.87 -4.03 -11.88
CA THR A 115 -17.07 -3.82 -12.71
C THR A 115 -18.18 -4.80 -12.31
N PRO A 116 -19.47 -4.53 -12.60
CA PRO A 116 -20.57 -5.46 -12.32
C PRO A 116 -20.33 -6.85 -12.90
N LYS A 117 -19.73 -6.95 -14.09
CA LYS A 117 -19.37 -8.21 -14.75
C LYS A 117 -18.31 -8.98 -13.96
N VAL A 118 -17.27 -8.29 -13.49
CA VAL A 118 -16.18 -8.88 -12.68
C VAL A 118 -16.71 -9.33 -11.33
N ALA A 119 -17.59 -8.54 -10.70
CA ALA A 119 -18.25 -8.90 -9.45
C ALA A 119 -19.15 -10.15 -9.63
N PHE A 120 -19.91 -10.23 -10.71
CA PHE A 120 -20.72 -11.40 -11.06
C PHE A 120 -19.87 -12.67 -11.15
N PHE A 121 -18.77 -12.66 -11.89
CA PHE A 121 -17.89 -13.82 -12.01
C PHE A 121 -17.26 -14.24 -10.67
N LYS A 122 -17.00 -13.28 -9.79
CA LYS A 122 -16.51 -13.56 -8.44
C LYS A 122 -17.58 -14.22 -7.56
N ILE A 123 -18.80 -13.67 -7.54
CA ILE A 123 -19.91 -14.18 -6.73
C ILE A 123 -20.29 -15.59 -7.14
N PHE A 124 -20.33 -15.89 -8.44
CA PHE A 124 -20.63 -17.23 -8.97
C PHE A 124 -19.43 -18.19 -8.97
N GLY A 125 -18.31 -17.80 -8.37
CA GLY A 125 -17.13 -18.67 -8.20
C GLY A 125 -16.31 -18.92 -9.47
N LEU A 126 -16.69 -18.35 -10.64
CA LEU A 126 -15.98 -18.56 -11.90
C LEU A 126 -14.54 -18.07 -11.86
N SER A 127 -14.26 -17.02 -11.10
CA SER A 127 -12.90 -16.51 -10.87
C SER A 127 -12.01 -17.48 -10.05
N TYR A 128 -12.60 -18.37 -9.25
CA TYR A 128 -11.88 -19.42 -8.50
C TYR A 128 -11.62 -20.65 -9.36
N ILE A 129 -12.58 -21.01 -10.21
CA ILE A 129 -12.46 -22.18 -11.10
C ILE A 129 -11.47 -21.88 -12.24
N PHE A 130 -11.48 -20.66 -12.77
CA PHE A 130 -10.65 -20.22 -13.89
C PHE A 130 -9.78 -19.01 -13.57
N PRO A 131 -8.89 -19.08 -12.56
CA PRO A 131 -8.12 -17.91 -12.08
C PRO A 131 -7.16 -17.33 -13.11
N LYS A 132 -6.68 -18.14 -14.06
CA LYS A 132 -5.78 -17.72 -15.15
C LYS A 132 -6.51 -17.22 -16.40
N SER A 133 -7.84 -17.27 -16.43
CA SER A 133 -8.63 -16.76 -17.55
C SER A 133 -8.62 -15.24 -17.59
N LYS A 134 -8.31 -14.65 -18.76
CA LYS A 134 -8.43 -13.19 -18.99
C LYS A 134 -9.88 -12.69 -18.82
N LEU A 135 -10.88 -13.57 -18.94
CA LEU A 135 -12.29 -13.22 -18.78
C LEU A 135 -12.74 -13.34 -17.32
N PHE A 136 -12.47 -14.47 -16.67
CA PHE A 136 -12.97 -14.78 -15.33
C PHE A 136 -12.02 -14.39 -14.21
N GLY A 137 -10.71 -14.35 -14.47
CA GLY A 137 -9.64 -14.01 -13.50
C GLY A 137 -9.37 -12.51 -13.37
N GLN A 138 -10.21 -11.64 -13.92
CA GLN A 138 -9.99 -10.17 -13.94
C GLN A 138 -9.94 -9.54 -12.55
N TYR A 139 -10.65 -10.07 -11.58
CA TYR A 139 -10.67 -9.48 -10.23
C TYR A 139 -9.31 -9.46 -9.55
N HIS A 140 -8.57 -10.58 -9.60
CA HIS A 140 -7.22 -10.71 -9.01
C HIS A 140 -6.11 -10.69 -10.06
N LEU A 141 -6.44 -10.43 -11.33
CA LEU A 141 -5.50 -10.44 -12.43
C LEU A 141 -4.62 -11.71 -12.44
N GLY A 142 -5.25 -12.87 -12.22
CA GLY A 142 -4.56 -14.14 -12.03
C GLY A 142 -3.81 -14.66 -13.26
N TYR A 143 -4.08 -14.08 -14.44
CA TYR A 143 -3.41 -14.37 -15.70
C TYR A 143 -2.08 -13.61 -15.88
N LEU A 144 -1.81 -12.58 -15.04
CA LEU A 144 -0.57 -11.82 -15.11
C LEU A 144 0.56 -12.58 -14.37
N ASN A 145 1.74 -12.59 -14.95
CA ASN A 145 2.92 -13.13 -14.30
C ASN A 145 3.20 -12.35 -12.99
N ARG A 146 3.47 -13.07 -11.91
CA ARG A 146 3.70 -12.46 -10.57
C ARG A 146 5.09 -11.88 -10.40
N ASP A 147 6.02 -12.25 -11.27
CA ASP A 147 7.44 -11.90 -11.18
C ASP A 147 7.83 -10.82 -12.19
N GLU A 148 6.83 -10.22 -12.86
CA GLU A 148 6.98 -9.13 -13.82
C GLU A 148 6.19 -7.90 -13.37
N ASN A 149 6.67 -6.73 -13.80
CA ASN A 149 5.96 -5.46 -13.59
C ASN A 149 4.82 -5.34 -14.61
N HIS A 150 3.65 -4.95 -14.13
CA HIS A 150 2.46 -4.78 -14.95
C HIS A 150 1.77 -3.46 -14.65
N VAL A 151 1.20 -2.85 -15.68
CA VAL A 151 0.24 -1.76 -15.50
C VAL A 151 -1.06 -2.35 -15.00
N VAL A 152 -1.58 -1.83 -13.90
CA VAL A 152 -2.83 -2.28 -13.27
C VAL A 152 -3.77 -1.10 -13.04
N GLU A 153 -5.06 -1.38 -12.99
CA GLU A 153 -6.08 -0.33 -12.84
C GLU A 153 -6.30 0.07 -11.37
N VAL A 154 -6.00 -0.83 -10.43
CA VAL A 154 -6.22 -0.61 -9.00
C VAL A 154 -5.02 -1.11 -8.20
N LEU A 155 -4.45 -0.23 -7.38
CA LEU A 155 -3.40 -0.56 -6.40
C LEU A 155 -4.03 -0.88 -5.03
N SER A 156 -3.32 -1.67 -4.24
CA SER A 156 -3.73 -1.96 -2.87
C SER A 156 -3.43 -0.79 -1.95
N GLY A 157 -4.40 -0.37 -1.14
CA GLY A 157 -4.19 0.64 -0.10
C GLY A 157 -3.28 0.19 1.05
N ALA A 158 -2.93 -1.09 1.13
CA ALA A 158 -2.00 -1.58 2.14
C ALA A 158 -0.55 -1.15 1.89
N PHE A 159 -0.17 -0.97 0.62
CA PHE A 159 1.09 -0.39 0.17
C PHE A 159 0.88 0.28 -1.18
N MET A 160 0.98 1.60 -1.22
CA MET A 160 0.86 2.37 -2.45
C MET A 160 1.81 3.58 -2.39
N MET A 161 2.82 3.61 -3.26
CA MET A 161 3.72 4.74 -3.39
C MET A 161 3.32 5.58 -4.61
N ILE A 162 3.27 6.89 -4.43
CA ILE A 162 2.85 7.86 -5.46
C ILE A 162 3.89 8.96 -5.61
N LYS A 163 4.07 9.49 -6.84
CA LYS A 163 4.80 10.74 -7.07
C LYS A 163 3.93 11.94 -6.66
N LYS A 164 4.48 12.82 -5.85
CA LYS A 164 3.86 14.12 -5.56
C LYS A 164 4.20 15.07 -6.71
N LYS A 165 3.19 15.61 -7.35
CA LYS A 165 3.35 16.67 -8.37
C LYS A 165 3.51 18.03 -7.72
#